data_2ecb8a06dfc4cabb428118946be0468a
#
_entry.id   2ecb8a06dfc4cabb428118946be0468a
#
_cell.length_a   1.000
_cell.length_b   1.000
_cell.length_c   1.000
_cell.angle_alpha   90.00
_cell.angle_beta   90.00
_cell.angle_gamma   90.00
#
_symmetry.space_group_name_H-M   'P 1'
#
loop_
_entity.id
_entity.type
_entity.pdbx_description
1 polymer ?
#
loop_
_entity_poly.entity_id
_entity_poly.type
_entity_poly.pdbx_seq_one_letter_code
_entity_poly.pdbx_strand_id
1 'polypeptide(L)'
;MNIKSSQILVDEAKKSIETLSPEEVKKLSDNKEITLVDVRDIRELWNEGTIENSKHIPRGMLEFWLDPDSSYYNANKIGDIKKMVLFCAAGFRSALAAKSLVDMGCLLYTSDAADE
;
A
#
# COMPACT_ATOMS: atom_id res chain seq x y z
N MET A 1 -20.71 4.94 -23.19
CA MET A 1 -20.13 4.80 -21.85
C MET A 1 -19.10 5.88 -21.61
N ASN A 2 -19.26 6.61 -20.52
CA ASN A 2 -18.30 7.66 -20.15
C ASN A 2 -17.41 7.13 -19.04
N ILE A 3 -16.15 6.90 -19.34
CA ILE A 3 -15.20 6.36 -18.39
C ILE A 3 -14.45 7.49 -17.70
N LYS A 4 -14.49 7.50 -16.38
CA LYS A 4 -13.67 8.41 -15.59
C LYS A 4 -12.22 8.00 -15.75
N SER A 5 -11.32 8.96 -15.94
CA SER A 5 -9.91 8.62 -16.19
C SER A 5 -9.26 8.06 -14.93
N SER A 6 -8.24 7.23 -15.14
CA SER A 6 -7.48 6.68 -14.01
C SER A 6 -6.78 7.79 -13.23
N GLN A 7 -6.34 8.85 -13.89
CA GLN A 7 -5.70 9.97 -13.21
C GLN A 7 -6.66 10.67 -12.26
N ILE A 8 -7.92 10.83 -12.66
CA ILE A 8 -8.94 11.42 -11.78
C ILE A 8 -9.15 10.53 -10.55
N LEU A 9 -9.22 9.21 -10.75
CA LEU A 9 -9.36 8.29 -9.62
C LEU A 9 -8.17 8.40 -8.65
N VAL A 10 -6.96 8.50 -9.18
CA VAL A 10 -5.77 8.66 -8.36
C VAL A 10 -5.81 9.99 -7.60
N ASP A 11 -6.18 11.07 -8.28
CA ASP A 11 -6.25 12.38 -7.64
C ASP A 11 -7.29 12.41 -6.53
N GLU A 12 -8.44 11.78 -6.76
CA GLU A 12 -9.48 11.67 -5.74
C GLU A 12 -9.02 10.84 -4.55
N ALA A 13 -8.32 9.74 -4.83
CA ALA A 13 -7.79 8.88 -3.77
C ALA A 13 -6.80 9.65 -2.90
N LYS A 14 -5.92 10.43 -3.51
CA LYS A 14 -4.91 11.18 -2.78
C LYS A 14 -5.52 12.25 -1.85
N LYS A 15 -6.71 12.70 -2.14
CA LYS A 15 -7.40 13.67 -1.26
C LYS A 15 -7.86 13.03 0.04
N SER A 16 -8.05 11.72 0.07
CA SER A 16 -8.55 10.99 1.23
C SER A 16 -7.44 10.39 2.07
N ILE A 17 -6.19 10.48 1.64
CA ILE A 17 -5.08 9.78 2.25
C ILE A 17 -3.90 10.72 2.38
N GLU A 18 -3.19 10.64 3.50
CA GLU A 18 -1.96 11.38 3.65
C GLU A 18 -0.83 10.70 2.89
N THR A 19 -0.11 11.47 2.08
CA THR A 19 1.05 10.98 1.34
C THR A 19 2.32 11.42 2.09
N LEU A 20 3.16 10.45 2.42
CA LEU A 20 4.39 10.70 3.16
C LEU A 20 5.58 10.80 2.22
N SER A 21 6.52 11.67 2.54
CA SER A 21 7.78 11.76 1.80
C SER A 21 8.67 10.56 2.14
N PRO A 22 9.68 10.27 1.30
CA PRO A 22 10.62 9.18 1.61
C PRO A 22 11.31 9.36 2.96
N GLU A 23 11.63 10.59 3.35
CA GLU A 23 12.27 10.87 4.64
C GLU A 23 11.33 10.54 5.80
N GLU A 24 10.06 10.91 5.67
CA GLU A 24 9.06 10.61 6.71
C GLU A 24 8.84 9.12 6.85
N VAL A 25 8.78 8.40 5.71
CA VAL A 25 8.62 6.95 5.72
C VAL A 25 9.79 6.28 6.42
N LYS A 26 11.01 6.71 6.08
CA LYS A 26 12.22 6.14 6.68
C LYS A 26 12.23 6.36 8.20
N LYS A 27 11.87 7.56 8.64
CA LYS A 27 11.86 7.87 10.07
C LYS A 27 10.86 6.99 10.82
N LEU A 28 9.64 6.84 10.30
CA LEU A 28 8.63 6.00 10.94
C LEU A 28 9.01 4.53 10.88
N SER A 29 9.63 4.08 9.79
CA SER A 29 10.06 2.71 9.64
C SER A 29 11.20 2.39 10.62
N ASP A 30 12.16 3.28 10.76
CA ASP A 30 13.29 3.09 11.68
C ASP A 30 12.79 2.99 13.12
N ASN A 31 11.73 3.71 13.46
CA ASN A 31 11.12 3.67 14.80
C ASN A 31 10.15 2.50 14.95
N LYS A 32 9.95 1.71 13.92
CA LYS A 32 9.06 0.54 13.93
C LYS A 32 7.61 0.90 14.25
N GLU A 33 7.19 2.11 13.86
CA GLU A 33 5.83 2.58 14.11
C GLU A 33 4.86 2.18 13.01
N ILE A 34 5.40 1.74 11.85
CA ILE A 34 4.59 1.41 10.67
C ILE A 34 5.00 0.07 10.10
N THR A 35 4.11 -0.47 9.28
CA THR A 35 4.40 -1.62 8.42
C THR A 35 4.42 -1.13 6.98
N LEU A 36 5.55 -1.30 6.30
CA LEU A 36 5.67 -0.97 4.88
C LEU A 36 5.06 -2.10 4.07
N VAL A 37 4.19 -1.75 3.11
CA VAL A 37 3.51 -2.74 2.28
C VAL A 37 3.74 -2.41 0.82
N ASP A 38 4.39 -3.32 0.10
CA ASP A 38 4.64 -3.22 -1.33
C ASP A 38 3.46 -3.86 -2.05
N VAL A 39 2.74 -3.08 -2.86
CA VAL A 39 1.55 -3.58 -3.55
C VAL A 39 1.81 -3.91 -5.02
N ARG A 40 3.09 -3.91 -5.43
CA ARG A 40 3.45 -4.20 -6.81
C ARG A 40 3.28 -5.67 -7.15
N ASP A 41 3.39 -5.99 -8.45
CA ASP A 41 3.44 -7.38 -8.91
C ASP A 41 4.74 -8.02 -8.41
N ILE A 42 4.67 -9.30 -8.05
CA ILE A 42 5.86 -10.00 -7.50
C ILE A 42 7.05 -9.98 -8.47
N ARG A 43 6.78 -9.95 -9.77
CA ARG A 43 7.86 -9.91 -10.77
C ARG A 43 8.65 -8.61 -10.70
N GLU A 44 8.02 -7.52 -10.30
CA GLU A 44 8.73 -6.25 -10.10
C GLU A 44 9.72 -6.37 -8.94
N LEU A 45 9.34 -7.08 -7.88
CA LEU A 45 10.23 -7.31 -6.76
C LEU A 45 11.42 -8.18 -7.19
N TRP A 46 11.16 -9.19 -8.01
CA TRP A 46 12.22 -10.07 -8.50
C TRP A 46 13.23 -9.31 -9.37
N ASN A 47 12.74 -8.37 -10.18
CA ASN A 47 13.60 -7.63 -11.13
C ASN A 47 14.26 -6.42 -10.51
N GLU A 48 13.59 -5.74 -9.56
CA GLU A 48 14.03 -4.43 -9.07
C GLU A 48 14.27 -4.40 -7.57
N GLY A 49 13.94 -5.48 -6.87
CA GLY A 49 14.02 -5.49 -5.41
C GLY A 49 12.88 -4.75 -4.75
N THR A 50 12.94 -4.65 -3.44
CA THR A 50 11.93 -3.96 -2.65
C THR A 50 12.59 -3.35 -1.42
N ILE A 51 11.84 -2.60 -0.63
CA ILE A 51 12.35 -1.99 0.59
C ILE A 51 12.53 -3.08 1.65
N GLU A 52 13.68 -3.06 2.31
CA GLU A 52 13.99 -4.02 3.36
C GLU A 52 12.93 -3.98 4.46
N ASN A 53 12.53 -5.15 4.93
CA ASN A 53 11.52 -5.34 5.97
C ASN A 53 10.10 -4.96 5.56
N SER A 54 9.87 -4.69 4.27
CA SER A 54 8.51 -4.48 3.79
C SER A 54 7.80 -5.82 3.61
N LYS A 55 6.48 -5.79 3.70
CA LYS A 55 5.65 -6.96 3.37
C LYS A 55 5.14 -6.81 1.96
N HIS A 56 5.07 -7.91 1.23
CA HIS A 56 4.50 -7.90 -0.11
C HIS A 56 3.07 -8.39 -0.06
N ILE A 57 2.14 -7.50 -0.41
CA ILE A 57 0.73 -7.87 -0.57
C ILE A 57 0.31 -7.32 -1.92
N PRO A 58 0.20 -8.18 -2.95
CA PRO A 58 -0.12 -7.69 -4.30
C PRO A 58 -1.48 -7.01 -4.32
N ARG A 59 -1.60 -5.96 -5.14
CA ARG A 59 -2.80 -5.13 -5.17
C ARG A 59 -4.09 -5.97 -5.31
N GLY A 60 -4.05 -7.02 -6.13
CA GLY A 60 -5.22 -7.85 -6.39
C GLY A 60 -5.68 -8.69 -5.21
N MET A 61 -4.84 -8.88 -4.19
CA MET A 61 -5.19 -9.70 -3.03
C MET A 61 -5.30 -8.88 -1.75
N LEU A 62 -5.04 -7.59 -1.83
CA LEU A 62 -4.88 -6.75 -0.65
C LEU A 62 -6.09 -6.82 0.30
N GLU A 63 -7.28 -6.51 -0.22
CA GLU A 63 -8.48 -6.51 0.60
C GLU A 63 -8.79 -7.89 1.16
N PHE A 64 -8.58 -8.92 0.33
CA PHE A 64 -8.94 -10.29 0.68
C PHE A 64 -8.01 -10.86 1.75
N TRP A 65 -6.73 -10.54 1.70
CA TRP A 65 -5.77 -11.04 2.69
C TRP A 65 -5.93 -10.33 4.02
N LEU A 66 -6.42 -9.09 4.03
CA LEU A 66 -6.56 -8.30 5.25
C LEU A 66 -7.89 -8.53 5.98
N ASP A 67 -8.91 -9.01 5.28
CA ASP A 67 -10.24 -9.19 5.84
C ASP A 67 -10.35 -10.56 6.53
N PRO A 68 -10.48 -10.61 7.87
CA PRO A 68 -10.58 -11.88 8.59
C PRO A 68 -11.78 -12.72 8.18
N ASP A 69 -12.82 -12.10 7.62
CA ASP A 69 -14.03 -12.83 7.18
C ASP A 69 -13.90 -13.35 5.76
N SER A 70 -12.85 -12.97 5.05
CA SER A 70 -12.61 -13.46 3.70
C SER A 70 -12.07 -14.89 3.74
N SER A 71 -12.47 -15.72 2.76
CA SER A 71 -11.92 -17.07 2.63
C SER A 71 -10.42 -17.04 2.28
N TYR A 72 -9.91 -15.91 1.85
CA TYR A 72 -8.50 -15.73 1.48
C TYR A 72 -7.67 -15.07 2.58
N TYR A 73 -8.24 -14.85 3.75
CA TYR A 73 -7.52 -14.24 4.86
C TYR A 73 -6.20 -14.97 5.12
N ASN A 74 -5.11 -14.24 5.24
CA ASN A 74 -3.79 -14.84 5.32
C ASN A 74 -3.00 -14.25 6.50
N ALA A 75 -3.33 -14.72 7.69
CA ALA A 75 -2.69 -14.21 8.91
C ALA A 75 -1.18 -14.42 8.90
N ASN A 76 -0.71 -15.49 8.27
CA ASN A 76 0.73 -15.77 8.21
C ASN A 76 1.48 -14.77 7.36
N LYS A 77 0.84 -14.26 6.30
CA LYS A 77 1.47 -13.25 5.43
C LYS A 77 1.39 -11.87 6.04
N ILE A 78 0.29 -11.57 6.71
CA ILE A 78 0.04 -10.26 7.26
C ILE A 78 0.82 -10.06 8.55
N GLY A 79 0.81 -11.07 9.43
CA GLY A 79 1.41 -10.97 10.73
C GLY A 79 0.71 -9.90 11.55
N ASP A 80 1.48 -9.24 12.38
CA ASP A 80 0.98 -8.20 13.29
C ASP A 80 1.07 -6.87 12.56
N ILE A 81 0.01 -6.50 11.83
CA ILE A 81 0.01 -5.26 11.07
C ILE A 81 -0.39 -4.10 11.97
N LYS A 82 0.49 -3.13 12.04
CA LYS A 82 0.24 -1.86 12.70
C LYS A 82 -0.28 -0.88 11.66
N LYS A 83 0.04 0.40 11.82
CA LYS A 83 -0.31 1.39 10.82
C LYS A 83 0.48 1.12 9.55
N MET A 84 -0.21 1.08 8.43
CA MET A 84 0.42 0.71 7.15
C MET A 84 0.86 1.92 6.35
N VAL A 85 1.95 1.76 5.60
CA VAL A 85 2.32 2.67 4.52
C VAL A 85 2.42 1.85 3.26
N LEU A 86 1.55 2.13 2.30
CA LEU A 86 1.53 1.42 1.03
C LEU A 86 2.43 2.12 0.03
N PHE A 87 3.13 1.37 -0.79
CA PHE A 87 3.95 1.94 -1.85
C PHE A 87 3.93 1.08 -3.11
N CYS A 88 4.25 1.72 -4.22
CA CYS A 88 4.42 1.06 -5.51
C CYS A 88 5.47 1.85 -6.29
N ALA A 89 5.59 1.62 -7.61
CA ALA A 89 6.67 2.26 -8.38
C ALA A 89 6.48 3.77 -8.50
N ALA A 90 5.26 4.24 -8.80
CA ALA A 90 5.02 5.68 -9.07
C ALA A 90 3.97 6.31 -8.17
N GLY A 91 3.44 5.56 -7.22
CA GLY A 91 2.43 6.08 -6.29
C GLY A 91 0.99 5.98 -6.78
N PHE A 92 0.76 5.55 -8.01
CA PHE A 92 -0.60 5.49 -8.57
C PHE A 92 -1.37 4.28 -8.02
N ARG A 93 -0.76 3.10 -8.10
CA ARG A 93 -1.40 1.87 -7.59
C ARG A 93 -1.57 1.92 -6.08
N SER A 94 -0.59 2.45 -5.36
CA SER A 94 -0.67 2.54 -3.92
C SER A 94 -1.74 3.53 -3.47
N ALA A 95 -1.95 4.62 -4.21
CA ALA A 95 -3.00 5.59 -3.89
C ALA A 95 -4.38 4.94 -4.00
N LEU A 96 -4.63 4.21 -5.08
CA LEU A 96 -5.92 3.52 -5.26
C LEU A 96 -6.11 2.42 -4.22
N ALA A 97 -5.04 1.68 -3.93
CA ALA A 97 -5.08 0.64 -2.91
C ALA A 97 -5.38 1.23 -1.53
N ALA A 98 -4.72 2.33 -1.20
CA ALA A 98 -4.92 2.98 0.09
C ALA A 98 -6.35 3.49 0.25
N LYS A 99 -6.94 4.05 -0.82
CA LYS A 99 -8.33 4.51 -0.79
C LYS A 99 -9.28 3.34 -0.48
N SER A 100 -9.05 2.19 -1.10
CA SER A 100 -9.86 1.01 -0.84
C SER A 100 -9.77 0.58 0.62
N LEU A 101 -8.55 0.61 1.20
CA LEU A 101 -8.37 0.20 2.59
C LEU A 101 -8.93 1.22 3.57
N VAL A 102 -8.88 2.52 3.24
CA VAL A 102 -9.53 3.54 4.07
C VAL A 102 -11.03 3.26 4.12
N ASP A 103 -11.63 2.89 2.99
CA ASP A 103 -13.05 2.54 2.94
C ASP A 103 -13.34 1.28 3.77
N MET A 104 -12.37 0.42 3.97
CA MET A 104 -12.49 -0.75 4.86
C MET A 104 -12.30 -0.41 6.34
N GLY A 105 -11.83 0.80 6.64
CA GLY A 105 -11.60 1.23 8.01
C GLY A 105 -10.17 1.09 8.51
N CYS A 106 -9.21 0.88 7.62
CA CYS A 106 -7.81 0.72 8.00
C CYS A 106 -7.14 2.07 8.24
N LEU A 107 -6.20 2.11 9.18
CA LEU A 107 -5.34 3.27 9.39
C LEU A 107 -4.09 3.12 8.55
N LEU A 108 -3.85 4.08 7.65
CA LEU A 108 -2.72 3.95 6.74
C LEU A 108 -2.34 5.27 6.10
N TYR A 109 -1.16 5.25 5.48
CA TYR A 109 -0.63 6.31 4.63
C TYR A 109 -0.26 5.70 3.28
N THR A 110 -0.03 6.56 2.29
CA THR A 110 0.65 6.14 1.08
C THR A 110 1.99 6.86 1.02
N SER A 111 2.94 6.28 0.29
CA SER A 111 4.26 6.89 0.11
C SER A 111 4.36 7.43 -1.31
N ASP A 112 4.99 8.61 -1.47
CA ASP A 112 5.33 9.13 -2.78
C ASP A 112 6.72 8.69 -3.23
N ALA A 113 7.38 7.83 -2.45
CA ALA A 113 8.64 7.24 -2.86
C ALA A 113 8.41 6.40 -4.11
N ALA A 114 8.99 6.83 -5.22
CA ALA A 114 8.73 6.19 -6.50
C ALA A 114 9.56 4.94 -6.70
N ASP A 115 10.66 4.82 -6.00
CA ASP A 115 11.57 3.71 -6.16
C ASP A 115 12.38 3.53 -4.89
N GLU A 116 12.98 2.42 -4.77
CA GLU A 116 13.69 2.06 -3.56
C GLU A 116 15.02 1.42 -3.82
#